data_2c2fd16391213f9414e454b0fcabf92a
#
_entry.id   2c2fd16391213f9414e454b0fcabf92a
#
_cell.length_a   1.000
_cell.length_b   1.000
_cell.length_c   1.000
_cell.angle_alpha   90.00
_cell.angle_beta   90.00
_cell.angle_gamma   90.00
#
_symmetry.space_group_name_H-M   'P 1'
#
loop_
_entity.id
_entity.type
_entity.pdbx_description
1 polymer ?
#
loop_
_entity_poly.entity_id
_entity_poly.type
_entity_poly.pdbx_seq_one_letter_code
_entity_poly.pdbx_strand_id
1 'polypeptide(L)'
;MRIVHTAVAGCLVMVTGACGTGEVTYAAVRAPGKAADANRPRTVLGKMDGLPEGFFSHARAPWRPPFRPRARACRLLFDAAAGRPPREGLSGTTAATYQGAHAGELAGVAVAIYDGGEAAGHLAALRDALSHCATADGGTPYDRLAAARAPLPGVGGPDAAGRALSGRVGGYPYRMHVVVARSGHALIALVHAGLTPPDPARTAELARLLVREVGTLDA
;
A
#
# COMPACT_ATOMS: atom_id res chain seq x y z
N MET A 1 39.85 -3.80 48.27
CA MET A 1 39.69 -5.20 48.68
C MET A 1 38.80 -5.22 49.91
N ARG A 2 37.50 -5.41 49.73
CA ARG A 2 36.51 -5.80 50.77
C ARG A 2 35.33 -6.42 50.09
N ILE A 3 35.19 -7.71 50.33
CA ILE A 3 34.11 -8.58 49.85
C ILE A 3 32.98 -8.48 50.87
N VAL A 4 31.76 -8.17 50.41
CA VAL A 4 30.55 -8.21 51.22
C VAL A 4 29.63 -9.30 50.64
N HIS A 5 29.50 -10.36 51.42
CA HIS A 5 28.55 -11.43 51.14
C HIS A 5 27.20 -11.06 51.76
N THR A 6 26.15 -11.04 50.99
CA THR A 6 24.80 -10.90 51.47
C THR A 6 24.04 -12.21 51.20
N ALA A 7 23.69 -12.91 52.25
CA ALA A 7 22.88 -14.11 52.23
C ALA A 7 21.39 -13.75 52.05
N VAL A 8 20.72 -14.41 51.12
CA VAL A 8 19.24 -14.30 50.94
C VAL A 8 18.62 -15.55 51.59
N ALA A 9 17.87 -15.30 52.64
CA ALA A 9 17.05 -16.31 53.32
C ALA A 9 15.77 -16.58 52.54
N GLY A 10 15.51 -17.81 52.18
CA GLY A 10 14.26 -18.26 51.55
C GLY A 10 13.17 -18.44 52.62
N CYS A 11 12.02 -17.81 52.36
CA CYS A 11 10.76 -18.12 53.05
C CYS A 11 9.94 -19.10 52.20
N LEU A 12 9.86 -20.33 52.67
CA LEU A 12 8.94 -21.34 52.16
C LEU A 12 7.57 -21.14 52.85
N VAL A 13 6.58 -20.70 52.10
CA VAL A 13 5.19 -20.64 52.61
C VAL A 13 4.43 -21.83 52.05
N MET A 14 4.14 -22.81 52.95
CA MET A 14 3.17 -23.86 52.66
C MET A 14 1.75 -23.30 52.85
N VAL A 15 0.97 -23.32 51.79
CA VAL A 15 -0.48 -23.05 51.90
C VAL A 15 -1.22 -24.37 51.76
N THR A 16 -1.78 -24.84 52.85
CA THR A 16 -2.68 -25.99 52.92
C THR A 16 -4.04 -25.63 52.31
N GLY A 17 -4.62 -26.61 51.60
CA GLY A 17 -5.84 -26.47 50.85
C GLY A 17 -7.11 -26.17 51.67
N ALA A 18 -8.01 -25.48 51.02
CA ALA A 18 -9.43 -25.49 51.27
C ALA A 18 -10.16 -25.73 49.95
N CYS A 19 -10.89 -26.84 49.84
CA CYS A 19 -11.86 -27.10 48.79
C CYS A 19 -12.99 -26.06 48.90
N GLY A 20 -12.95 -25.01 48.06
CA GLY A 20 -14.08 -24.15 47.83
C GLY A 20 -14.53 -24.34 46.40
N THR A 21 -15.77 -24.79 46.21
CA THR A 21 -16.46 -24.80 44.91
C THR A 21 -16.72 -23.36 44.49
N GLY A 22 -15.68 -22.69 44.01
CA GLY A 22 -15.81 -21.37 43.39
C GLY A 22 -16.13 -21.56 41.89
N GLU A 23 -17.35 -21.17 41.48
CA GLU A 23 -17.67 -20.97 40.08
C GLU A 23 -16.61 -20.05 39.43
N VAL A 24 -15.77 -20.64 38.60
CA VAL A 24 -14.84 -19.88 37.77
C VAL A 24 -15.67 -19.21 36.68
N THR A 25 -16.08 -17.96 36.95
CA THR A 25 -16.63 -17.09 35.91
C THR A 25 -15.53 -16.85 34.90
N TYR A 26 -15.53 -17.62 33.81
CA TYR A 26 -14.71 -17.31 32.65
C TYR A 26 -15.17 -15.94 32.17
N ALA A 27 -14.40 -14.91 32.48
CA ALA A 27 -14.47 -13.66 31.72
C ALA A 27 -14.34 -14.04 30.26
N ALA A 28 -15.41 -13.85 29.51
CA ALA A 28 -15.39 -14.08 28.06
C ALA A 28 -14.23 -13.26 27.50
N VAL A 29 -13.14 -13.94 27.16
CA VAL A 29 -12.07 -13.38 26.37
C VAL A 29 -12.77 -12.95 25.08
N ARG A 30 -12.94 -11.64 24.93
CA ARG A 30 -13.49 -11.04 23.74
C ARG A 30 -12.68 -11.60 22.59
N ALA A 31 -13.30 -12.45 21.76
CA ALA A 31 -12.65 -12.98 20.59
C ALA A 31 -12.06 -11.78 19.84
N PRO A 32 -10.77 -11.84 19.43
CA PRO A 32 -10.20 -10.79 18.61
C PRO A 32 -11.15 -10.62 17.42
N GLY A 33 -11.65 -9.39 17.23
CA GLY A 33 -12.51 -9.06 16.10
C GLY A 33 -11.83 -9.64 14.86
N LYS A 34 -12.61 -10.30 14.00
CA LYS A 34 -12.16 -10.97 12.78
C LYS A 34 -11.03 -10.15 12.16
N ALA A 35 -9.80 -10.62 12.32
CA ALA A 35 -8.70 -10.08 11.56
C ALA A 35 -9.13 -10.21 10.09
N ALA A 36 -9.26 -9.06 9.42
CA ALA A 36 -9.58 -9.05 8.00
C ALA A 36 -8.60 -10.04 7.36
N ASP A 37 -9.12 -11.06 6.68
CA ASP A 37 -8.32 -12.17 6.20
C ASP A 37 -7.21 -11.60 5.31
N ALA A 38 -5.98 -11.54 5.82
CA ALA A 38 -4.83 -10.95 5.12
C ALA A 38 -4.55 -11.58 3.75
N ASN A 39 -5.20 -12.72 3.46
CA ASN A 39 -5.14 -13.38 2.16
C ASN A 39 -6.20 -12.86 1.17
N ARG A 40 -7.30 -12.25 1.62
CA ARG A 40 -8.34 -11.72 0.72
C ARG A 40 -7.80 -10.75 -0.34
N PRO A 41 -6.98 -9.74 -0.01
CA PRO A 41 -6.41 -8.85 -1.01
C PRO A 41 -5.53 -9.57 -2.05
N ARG A 42 -4.83 -10.63 -1.64
CA ARG A 42 -4.02 -11.46 -2.57
C ARG A 42 -4.89 -12.21 -3.56
N THR A 43 -6.03 -12.71 -3.13
CA THR A 43 -6.98 -13.42 -4.00
C THR A 43 -7.56 -12.46 -5.04
N VAL A 44 -7.94 -11.25 -4.63
CA VAL A 44 -8.47 -10.22 -5.54
C VAL A 44 -7.43 -9.81 -6.59
N LEU A 45 -6.18 -9.53 -6.18
CA LEU A 45 -5.13 -9.16 -7.12
C LEU A 45 -4.55 -10.35 -7.90
N GLY A 46 -4.80 -11.59 -7.50
CA GLY A 46 -4.26 -12.78 -8.19
C GLY A 46 -4.83 -12.96 -9.59
N LYS A 47 -6.13 -12.73 -9.73
CA LYS A 47 -6.86 -12.71 -10.99
C LYS A 47 -7.91 -11.62 -10.92
N MET A 48 -7.73 -10.58 -11.71
CA MET A 48 -8.67 -9.46 -11.79
C MET A 48 -9.46 -9.56 -13.08
N ASP A 49 -10.76 -9.76 -12.95
CA ASP A 49 -11.68 -9.73 -14.09
C ASP A 49 -12.12 -8.27 -14.33
N GLY A 50 -12.52 -7.97 -15.58
CA GLY A 50 -12.99 -6.61 -15.93
C GLY A 50 -11.90 -5.54 -16.04
N LEU A 51 -10.63 -5.93 -16.18
CA LEU A 51 -9.58 -4.99 -16.55
C LEU A 51 -9.92 -4.29 -17.87
N PRO A 52 -9.55 -3.00 -18.06
CA PRO A 52 -9.72 -2.31 -19.32
C PRO A 52 -9.13 -3.11 -20.49
N GLU A 53 -9.73 -2.97 -21.67
CA GLU A 53 -9.26 -3.65 -22.86
C GLU A 53 -7.75 -3.44 -23.07
N GLY A 54 -7.06 -4.53 -23.46
CA GLY A 54 -5.60 -4.52 -23.66
C GLY A 54 -4.76 -4.80 -22.43
N PHE A 55 -5.35 -5.04 -21.25
CA PHE A 55 -4.62 -5.60 -20.11
C PHE A 55 -4.85 -7.10 -19.96
N PHE A 56 -3.79 -7.84 -19.63
CA PHE A 56 -3.87 -9.27 -19.34
C PHE A 56 -4.26 -9.49 -17.87
N SER A 57 -5.23 -10.36 -17.62
CA SER A 57 -5.78 -10.60 -16.28
C SER A 57 -4.86 -11.35 -15.30
N HIS A 58 -3.79 -11.96 -15.80
CA HIS A 58 -2.86 -12.70 -14.96
C HIS A 58 -1.86 -11.77 -14.27
N ALA A 59 -1.92 -11.76 -12.95
CA ALA A 59 -1.02 -10.99 -12.11
C ALA A 59 0.43 -11.51 -12.21
N ARG A 60 1.36 -10.58 -12.24
CA ARG A 60 2.81 -10.82 -12.16
C ARG A 60 3.38 -10.28 -10.85
N ALA A 61 4.68 -10.44 -10.64
CA ALA A 61 5.39 -9.89 -9.49
C ALA A 61 5.11 -8.37 -9.33
N PRO A 62 5.13 -7.85 -8.08
CA PRO A 62 4.90 -6.44 -7.81
C PRO A 62 5.76 -5.51 -8.67
N TRP A 63 5.20 -4.36 -9.03
CA TRP A 63 5.93 -3.33 -9.75
C TRP A 63 7.20 -2.93 -8.99
N ARG A 64 8.30 -2.83 -9.72
CA ARG A 64 9.56 -2.34 -9.20
C ARG A 64 9.82 -0.95 -9.75
N PRO A 65 10.01 0.06 -8.88
CA PRO A 65 10.40 1.38 -9.33
C PRO A 65 11.67 1.30 -10.20
N PRO A 66 11.71 1.99 -11.34
CA PRO A 66 12.86 1.93 -12.23
C PRO A 66 14.11 2.58 -11.62
N PHE A 67 13.93 3.47 -10.66
CA PHE A 67 14.97 4.06 -9.82
C PHE A 67 14.38 4.49 -8.47
N ARG A 68 15.24 4.81 -7.51
CA ARG A 68 14.83 5.36 -6.21
C ARG A 68 14.91 6.87 -6.23
N PRO A 69 13.78 7.60 -6.17
CA PRO A 69 13.79 9.06 -6.14
C PRO A 69 14.55 9.64 -4.95
N ARG A 70 15.32 10.72 -5.17
CA ARG A 70 16.01 11.46 -4.09
C ARG A 70 15.03 12.27 -3.23
N ALA A 71 14.05 12.90 -3.86
CA ALA A 71 13.02 13.67 -3.15
C ALA A 71 12.13 12.74 -2.30
N ARG A 72 11.93 13.08 -1.01
CA ARG A 72 11.15 12.28 -0.06
C ARG A 72 9.71 12.08 -0.53
N ALA A 73 9.06 13.12 -1.05
CA ALA A 73 7.70 13.06 -1.54
C ALA A 73 7.55 12.02 -2.68
N CYS A 74 8.42 12.10 -3.71
CA CYS A 74 8.39 11.14 -4.80
C CYS A 74 8.71 9.71 -4.34
N ARG A 75 9.65 9.57 -3.40
CA ARG A 75 10.01 8.27 -2.84
C ARG A 75 8.85 7.62 -2.11
N LEU A 76 8.08 8.38 -1.31
CA LEU A 76 6.89 7.88 -0.62
C LEU A 76 5.85 7.31 -1.60
N LEU A 77 5.60 8.00 -2.70
CA LEU A 77 4.69 7.54 -3.76
C LEU A 77 5.18 6.26 -4.43
N PHE A 78 6.47 6.20 -4.78
CA PHE A 78 7.06 5.04 -5.46
C PHE A 78 7.10 3.83 -4.52
N ASP A 79 7.39 4.05 -3.24
CA ASP A 79 7.38 2.98 -2.25
C ASP A 79 5.97 2.44 -2.02
N ALA A 80 4.96 3.30 -1.88
CA ALA A 80 3.56 2.87 -1.76
C ALA A 80 3.12 2.04 -2.96
N ALA A 81 3.40 2.50 -4.18
CA ALA A 81 3.05 1.79 -5.42
C ALA A 81 3.82 0.47 -5.61
N ALA A 82 4.99 0.34 -5.00
CA ALA A 82 5.79 -0.89 -4.99
C ALA A 82 5.40 -1.87 -3.87
N GLY A 83 4.29 -1.66 -3.17
CA GLY A 83 3.85 -2.49 -2.05
C GLY A 83 4.64 -2.28 -0.75
N ARG A 84 5.27 -1.13 -0.60
CA ARG A 84 5.95 -0.68 0.63
C ARG A 84 5.26 0.57 1.19
N PRO A 85 4.00 0.46 1.62
CA PRO A 85 3.24 1.59 2.15
C PRO A 85 3.75 2.03 3.53
N PRO A 86 3.26 3.16 4.07
CA PRO A 86 3.48 3.53 5.47
C PRO A 86 3.10 2.38 6.41
N ARG A 87 3.83 2.21 7.52
CA ARG A 87 3.69 1.02 8.38
C ARG A 87 2.78 1.21 9.60
N GLU A 88 2.49 2.44 9.98
CA GLU A 88 1.64 2.74 11.12
C GLU A 88 0.22 2.21 10.87
N GLY A 89 -0.29 1.38 11.78
CA GLY A 89 -1.59 0.72 11.65
C GLY A 89 -1.71 -0.29 10.50
N LEU A 90 -0.61 -0.67 9.83
CA LEU A 90 -0.65 -1.60 8.71
C LEU A 90 -0.91 -3.02 9.18
N SER A 91 -2.05 -3.60 8.81
CA SER A 91 -2.44 -4.98 9.10
C SER A 91 -2.16 -5.96 7.96
N GLY A 92 -2.09 -5.48 6.72
CA GLY A 92 -1.77 -6.32 5.58
C GLY A 92 -1.41 -5.53 4.32
N THR A 93 -0.61 -6.14 3.44
CA THR A 93 -0.31 -5.56 2.13
C THR A 93 -0.16 -6.63 1.06
N THR A 94 -0.57 -6.29 -0.15
CA THR A 94 -0.36 -7.11 -1.35
C THR A 94 -0.08 -6.21 -2.53
N ALA A 95 0.63 -6.73 -3.53
CA ALA A 95 0.87 -5.99 -4.76
C ALA A 95 1.01 -6.95 -5.94
N ALA A 96 0.63 -6.47 -7.12
CA ALA A 96 0.70 -7.20 -8.38
C ALA A 96 0.96 -6.24 -9.55
N THR A 97 1.37 -6.79 -10.68
CA THR A 97 1.48 -6.05 -11.94
C THR A 97 0.71 -6.77 -13.04
N TYR A 98 -0.05 -6.02 -13.81
CA TYR A 98 -0.75 -6.49 -15.02
C TYR A 98 -0.04 -5.89 -16.23
N GLN A 99 0.26 -6.74 -17.20
CA GLN A 99 0.89 -6.29 -18.43
C GLN A 99 -0.15 -5.76 -19.40
N GLY A 100 0.13 -4.63 -20.04
CA GLY A 100 -0.67 -4.10 -21.13
C GLY A 100 -0.21 -4.63 -22.49
N ALA A 101 -1.03 -4.43 -23.52
CA ALA A 101 -0.77 -4.84 -24.88
C ALA A 101 0.27 -3.97 -25.60
N HIS A 102 0.45 -2.71 -25.17
CA HIS A 102 1.43 -1.81 -25.77
C HIS A 102 2.84 -2.08 -25.24
N ALA A 103 3.85 -1.71 -26.04
CA ALA A 103 5.24 -1.92 -25.67
C ALA A 103 5.60 -1.25 -24.33
N GLY A 104 6.00 -2.06 -23.35
CA GLY A 104 6.36 -1.61 -22.02
C GLY A 104 5.18 -1.14 -21.15
N GLU A 105 3.94 -1.29 -21.63
CA GLU A 105 2.76 -0.91 -20.85
C GLU A 105 2.54 -1.88 -19.68
N LEU A 106 2.27 -1.31 -18.52
CA LEU A 106 1.96 -2.07 -17.31
C LEU A 106 1.07 -1.27 -16.36
N ALA A 107 0.28 -1.99 -15.56
CA ALA A 107 -0.41 -1.47 -14.39
C ALA A 107 0.11 -2.15 -13.13
N GLY A 108 0.92 -1.45 -12.35
CA GLY A 108 1.36 -1.88 -11.02
C GLY A 108 0.35 -1.46 -9.97
N VAL A 109 -0.12 -2.40 -9.16
CA VAL A 109 -1.14 -2.17 -8.14
C VAL A 109 -0.61 -2.62 -6.80
N ALA A 110 -0.77 -1.80 -5.77
CA ALA A 110 -0.54 -2.17 -4.38
C ALA A 110 -1.77 -1.83 -3.55
N VAL A 111 -2.14 -2.72 -2.65
CA VAL A 111 -3.22 -2.56 -1.68
C VAL A 111 -2.65 -2.76 -0.29
N ALA A 112 -2.92 -1.82 0.61
CA ALA A 112 -2.55 -1.87 2.01
C ALA A 112 -3.80 -1.75 2.86
N ILE A 113 -3.98 -2.65 3.81
CA ILE A 113 -5.09 -2.64 4.77
C ILE A 113 -4.58 -2.08 6.08
N TYR A 114 -5.35 -1.20 6.69
CA TYR A 114 -5.01 -0.53 7.94
C TYR A 114 -6.06 -0.76 9.00
N ASP A 115 -5.63 -0.75 10.25
CA ASP A 115 -6.51 -0.78 11.39
C ASP A 115 -7.07 0.62 11.68
N GLY A 116 -8.27 0.69 12.26
CA GLY A 116 -8.89 1.97 12.64
C GLY A 116 -9.10 2.92 11.47
N GLY A 117 -8.79 4.20 11.65
CA GLY A 117 -8.93 5.27 10.65
C GLY A 117 -7.65 5.62 9.90
N GLU A 118 -6.58 4.85 10.07
CA GLU A 118 -5.23 5.20 9.59
C GLU A 118 -5.14 5.35 8.07
N ALA A 119 -5.93 4.59 7.30
CA ALA A 119 -5.98 4.69 5.85
C ALA A 119 -6.27 6.12 5.34
N ALA A 120 -7.12 6.87 6.05
CA ALA A 120 -7.45 8.25 5.70
C ALA A 120 -6.24 9.19 5.89
N GLY A 121 -5.53 9.06 7.01
CA GLY A 121 -4.31 9.81 7.30
C GLY A 121 -3.20 9.52 6.29
N HIS A 122 -3.02 8.25 5.93
CA HIS A 122 -2.05 7.85 4.91
C HIS A 122 -2.43 8.34 3.51
N LEU A 123 -3.72 8.34 3.15
CA LEU A 123 -4.17 8.94 1.89
C LEU A 123 -3.83 10.44 1.87
N ALA A 124 -4.10 11.17 2.95
CA ALA A 124 -3.78 12.59 3.04
C ALA A 124 -2.28 12.85 2.85
N ALA A 125 -1.42 12.06 3.50
CA ALA A 125 0.04 12.14 3.33
C ALA A 125 0.50 11.84 1.90
N LEU A 126 -0.10 10.85 1.23
CA LEU A 126 0.21 10.54 -0.18
C LEU A 126 -0.30 11.60 -1.15
N ARG A 127 -1.45 12.22 -0.88
CA ARG A 127 -1.95 13.36 -1.67
C ARG A 127 -1.02 14.58 -1.55
N ASP A 128 -0.55 14.85 -0.34
CA ASP A 128 0.46 15.88 -0.10
C ASP A 128 1.75 15.56 -0.87
N ALA A 129 2.20 14.31 -0.81
CA ALA A 129 3.36 13.85 -1.57
C ALA A 129 3.17 14.00 -3.09
N LEU A 130 1.97 13.74 -3.65
CA LEU A 130 1.65 14.00 -5.05
C LEU A 130 1.80 15.50 -5.41
N SER A 131 1.40 16.41 -4.51
CA SER A 131 1.52 17.85 -4.74
C SER A 131 2.99 18.32 -4.72
N HIS A 132 3.81 17.73 -3.87
CA HIS A 132 5.22 18.09 -3.66
C HIS A 132 6.21 17.31 -4.53
N CYS A 133 5.79 16.22 -5.20
CA CYS A 133 6.63 15.48 -6.14
C CYS A 133 6.67 16.18 -7.51
N ALA A 134 7.37 17.30 -7.61
CA ALA A 134 7.51 18.01 -8.88
C ALA A 134 8.45 17.28 -9.87
N THR A 135 9.50 16.65 -9.35
CA THR A 135 10.46 15.89 -10.14
C THR A 135 10.94 14.68 -9.35
N ALA A 136 10.73 13.49 -9.89
CA ALA A 136 11.36 12.27 -9.42
C ALA A 136 12.72 12.15 -10.11
N ASP A 137 13.80 12.34 -9.33
CA ASP A 137 15.19 12.31 -9.78
C ASP A 137 15.89 11.11 -9.15
N GLY A 138 16.41 10.20 -9.97
CA GLY A 138 17.17 9.02 -9.56
C GLY A 138 18.64 9.27 -9.26
N GLY A 139 19.12 10.49 -9.55
CA GLY A 139 20.51 10.87 -9.32
C GLY A 139 21.42 10.76 -10.54
N THR A 140 20.88 10.38 -11.67
CA THR A 140 21.57 10.39 -12.96
C THR A 140 20.80 11.27 -13.95
N PRO A 141 21.43 11.83 -14.99
CA PRO A 141 20.73 12.59 -16.03
C PRO A 141 19.76 11.71 -16.85
N TYR A 142 19.90 10.39 -16.76
CA TYR A 142 19.11 9.40 -17.50
C TYR A 142 17.86 8.93 -16.75
N ASP A 143 17.76 9.23 -15.44
CA ASP A 143 16.68 8.77 -14.55
C ASP A 143 15.96 9.97 -13.95
N ARG A 144 15.08 10.57 -14.72
CA ARG A 144 14.35 11.77 -14.30
C ARG A 144 12.96 11.82 -14.89
N LEU A 145 11.95 12.00 -14.03
CA LEU A 145 10.55 12.17 -14.39
C LEU A 145 10.02 13.46 -13.80
N ALA A 146 9.52 14.35 -14.65
CA ALA A 146 8.85 15.58 -14.24
C ALA A 146 7.34 15.33 -14.11
N ALA A 147 6.72 15.85 -13.05
CA ALA A 147 5.28 15.76 -12.85
C ALA A 147 4.56 16.83 -13.66
N ALA A 148 3.41 16.48 -14.25
CA ALA A 148 2.50 17.43 -14.85
C ALA A 148 1.97 18.39 -13.77
N ARG A 149 1.70 19.65 -14.13
CA ARG A 149 1.15 20.65 -13.18
C ARG A 149 -0.30 20.33 -12.81
N ALA A 150 -1.09 19.90 -13.79
CA ALA A 150 -2.49 19.56 -13.59
C ALA A 150 -2.65 18.18 -12.93
N PRO A 151 -3.70 17.97 -12.12
CA PRO A 151 -4.13 16.66 -11.68
C PRO A 151 -4.45 15.73 -12.87
N LEU A 152 -4.42 14.42 -12.63
CA LEU A 152 -4.78 13.45 -13.66
C LEU A 152 -6.29 13.49 -13.92
N PRO A 153 -6.71 13.71 -15.18
CA PRO A 153 -8.13 13.74 -15.54
C PRO A 153 -8.86 12.44 -15.16
N GLY A 154 -10.09 12.56 -14.68
CA GLY A 154 -10.93 11.43 -14.29
C GLY A 154 -10.53 10.74 -12.98
N VAL A 155 -9.49 11.22 -12.30
CA VAL A 155 -9.06 10.75 -10.99
C VAL A 155 -9.03 11.93 -10.01
N GLY A 156 -9.94 11.93 -9.04
CA GLY A 156 -10.04 13.02 -8.06
C GLY A 156 -11.14 12.77 -7.04
N GLY A 157 -11.39 13.79 -6.21
CA GLY A 157 -12.37 13.74 -5.12
C GLY A 157 -11.74 13.51 -3.75
N PRO A 158 -12.56 13.29 -2.71
CA PRO A 158 -12.04 13.14 -1.34
C PRO A 158 -11.19 11.91 -1.15
N ASP A 159 -11.48 10.83 -1.86
CA ASP A 159 -10.87 9.51 -1.65
C ASP A 159 -9.90 9.09 -2.78
N ALA A 160 -9.59 9.95 -3.74
CA ALA A 160 -8.62 9.65 -4.78
C ALA A 160 -7.87 10.88 -5.27
N ALA A 161 -6.62 10.68 -5.69
CA ALA A 161 -5.81 11.69 -6.37
C ALA A 161 -4.84 11.02 -7.33
N GLY A 162 -4.49 11.71 -8.41
CA GLY A 162 -3.52 11.20 -9.38
C GLY A 162 -2.73 12.28 -10.09
N ARG A 163 -1.56 11.91 -10.59
CA ARG A 163 -0.67 12.79 -11.35
C ARG A 163 0.07 12.02 -12.42
N ALA A 164 0.28 12.67 -13.55
CA ALA A 164 1.13 12.16 -14.62
C ALA A 164 2.60 12.59 -14.38
N LEU A 165 3.52 11.68 -14.62
CA LEU A 165 4.96 11.92 -14.64
C LEU A 165 5.52 11.52 -16.01
N SER A 166 6.47 12.29 -16.52
CA SER A 166 7.06 12.04 -17.82
C SER A 166 8.54 12.41 -17.84
N GLY A 167 9.33 11.64 -18.58
CA GLY A 167 10.76 11.89 -18.70
C GLY A 167 11.52 10.72 -19.29
N ARG A 168 12.63 10.35 -18.62
CA ARG A 168 13.51 9.25 -19.06
C ARG A 168 13.83 8.32 -17.88
N VAL A 169 14.03 7.05 -18.23
CA VAL A 169 14.52 6.00 -17.33
C VAL A 169 15.57 5.21 -18.10
N GLY A 170 16.79 5.13 -17.59
CA GLY A 170 17.91 4.54 -18.32
C GLY A 170 18.17 5.21 -19.67
N GLY A 171 17.80 6.47 -19.80
CA GLY A 171 17.91 7.21 -21.07
C GLY A 171 16.71 7.05 -22.02
N TYR A 172 15.83 6.07 -21.82
CA TYR A 172 14.66 5.83 -22.67
C TYR A 172 13.45 6.68 -22.24
N PRO A 173 12.59 7.09 -23.18
CA PRO A 173 11.32 7.74 -22.83
C PRO A 173 10.52 6.88 -21.87
N TYR A 174 9.99 7.49 -20.80
CA TYR A 174 9.13 6.82 -19.85
C TYR A 174 8.00 7.75 -19.42
N ARG A 175 6.80 7.20 -19.38
CA ARG A 175 5.58 7.91 -19.02
C ARG A 175 4.82 7.10 -17.99
N MET A 176 4.31 7.75 -16.96
CA MET A 176 3.51 7.06 -15.96
C MET A 176 2.47 7.96 -15.34
N HIS A 177 1.36 7.35 -14.96
CA HIS A 177 0.38 7.92 -14.06
C HIS A 177 0.56 7.26 -12.69
N VAL A 178 0.55 8.06 -11.64
CA VAL A 178 0.50 7.58 -10.25
C VAL A 178 -0.85 7.98 -9.69
N VAL A 179 -1.58 7.01 -9.15
CA VAL A 179 -2.87 7.21 -8.50
C VAL A 179 -2.80 6.66 -7.09
N VAL A 180 -3.36 7.40 -6.15
CA VAL A 180 -3.61 6.93 -4.79
C VAL A 180 -5.09 7.06 -4.50
N ALA A 181 -5.68 6.04 -3.90
CA ALA A 181 -7.09 6.01 -3.57
C ALA A 181 -7.33 5.27 -2.25
N ARG A 182 -8.49 5.49 -1.65
CA ARG A 182 -8.94 4.80 -0.45
C ARG A 182 -10.32 4.16 -0.70
N SER A 183 -10.50 2.98 -0.15
CA SER A 183 -11.78 2.31 -0.04
C SER A 183 -11.86 1.72 1.37
N GLY A 184 -12.76 2.26 2.21
CA GLY A 184 -12.85 1.85 3.61
C GLY A 184 -11.51 1.94 4.36
N HIS A 185 -11.04 0.82 4.86
CA HIS A 185 -9.75 0.66 5.56
C HIS A 185 -8.57 0.40 4.61
N ALA A 186 -8.83 0.27 3.31
CA ALA A 186 -7.81 -0.01 2.31
C ALA A 186 -7.26 1.25 1.65
N LEU A 187 -5.94 1.32 1.49
CA LEU A 187 -5.23 2.27 0.67
C LEU A 187 -4.75 1.58 -0.60
N ILE A 188 -5.03 2.18 -1.74
CA ILE A 188 -4.70 1.66 -3.06
C ILE A 188 -3.68 2.61 -3.69
N ALA A 189 -2.58 2.07 -4.19
CA ALA A 189 -1.64 2.78 -5.02
C ALA A 189 -1.53 2.10 -6.39
N LEU A 190 -1.73 2.86 -7.46
CA LEU A 190 -1.70 2.40 -8.83
C LEU A 190 -0.64 3.17 -9.61
N VAL A 191 0.18 2.46 -10.36
CA VAL A 191 1.04 3.00 -11.41
C VAL A 191 0.57 2.43 -12.74
N HIS A 192 0.19 3.29 -13.68
CA HIS A 192 0.00 2.92 -15.08
C HIS A 192 1.14 3.53 -15.87
N ALA A 193 1.99 2.72 -16.47
CA ALA A 193 3.24 3.17 -17.08
C ALA A 193 3.49 2.54 -18.44
N GLY A 194 4.32 3.21 -19.26
CA GLY A 194 4.73 2.72 -20.57
C GLY A 194 5.79 3.59 -21.22
N LEU A 195 6.23 3.19 -22.40
CA LEU A 195 7.13 3.99 -23.26
C LEU A 195 6.36 5.15 -23.92
N THR A 196 5.08 4.94 -24.21
CA THR A 196 4.13 5.96 -24.67
C THR A 196 3.30 6.49 -23.52
N PRO A 197 2.70 7.69 -23.63
CA PRO A 197 1.81 8.22 -22.61
C PRO A 197 0.64 7.25 -22.34
N PRO A 198 0.41 6.82 -21.09
CA PRO A 198 -0.79 6.08 -20.76
C PRO A 198 -2.05 6.92 -21.01
N ASP A 199 -3.13 6.27 -21.43
CA ASP A 199 -4.43 6.94 -21.58
C ASP A 199 -5.01 7.29 -20.19
N PRO A 200 -5.32 8.57 -19.92
CA PRO A 200 -5.93 8.97 -18.66
C PRO A 200 -7.29 8.31 -18.39
N ALA A 201 -8.11 8.07 -19.42
CA ALA A 201 -9.40 7.42 -19.28
C ALA A 201 -9.25 5.98 -18.80
N ARG A 202 -8.33 5.22 -19.41
CA ARG A 202 -7.99 3.85 -18.97
C ARG A 202 -7.40 3.81 -17.57
N THR A 203 -6.58 4.81 -17.21
CA THR A 203 -6.05 4.91 -15.83
C THR A 203 -7.19 5.15 -14.82
N ALA A 204 -8.13 6.03 -15.15
CA ALA A 204 -9.29 6.29 -14.31
C ALA A 204 -10.22 5.07 -14.20
N GLU A 205 -10.37 4.31 -15.27
CA GLU A 205 -11.12 3.06 -15.27
C GLU A 205 -10.47 1.99 -14.37
N LEU A 206 -9.14 1.81 -14.48
CA LEU A 206 -8.36 0.95 -13.58
C LEU A 206 -8.54 1.37 -12.12
N ALA A 207 -8.43 2.65 -11.81
CA ALA A 207 -8.58 3.15 -10.44
C ALA A 207 -9.98 2.87 -9.89
N ARG A 208 -11.04 3.09 -10.70
CA ARG A 208 -12.42 2.81 -10.29
C ARG A 208 -12.68 1.31 -10.11
N LEU A 209 -12.14 0.46 -10.98
CA LEU A 209 -12.21 -0.98 -10.83
C LEU A 209 -11.59 -1.42 -9.50
N LEU A 210 -10.37 -0.98 -9.22
CA LEU A 210 -9.65 -1.31 -7.99
C LEU A 210 -10.41 -0.87 -6.73
N VAL A 211 -10.96 0.33 -6.73
CA VAL A 211 -11.77 0.83 -5.60
C VAL A 211 -12.99 -0.04 -5.36
N ARG A 212 -13.69 -0.50 -6.42
CA ARG A 212 -14.83 -1.41 -6.29
C ARG A 212 -14.42 -2.78 -5.78
N GLU A 213 -13.43 -3.41 -6.41
CA GLU A 213 -12.98 -4.77 -6.04
C GLU A 213 -12.46 -4.82 -4.61
N VAL A 214 -11.67 -3.82 -4.21
CA VAL A 214 -11.15 -3.71 -2.84
C VAL A 214 -12.27 -3.38 -1.85
N GLY A 215 -13.25 -2.55 -2.22
CA GLY A 215 -14.40 -2.22 -1.37
C GLY A 215 -15.26 -3.42 -1.00
N THR A 216 -15.28 -4.48 -1.82
CA THR A 216 -15.98 -5.74 -1.49
C THR A 216 -15.28 -6.54 -0.39
N LEU A 217 -14.03 -6.19 -0.02
CA LEU A 217 -13.29 -6.86 1.05
C LEU A 217 -13.71 -6.37 2.44
N ASP A 218 -14.28 -5.17 2.53
CA ASP A 218 -14.73 -4.53 3.77
C ASP A 218 -16.21 -4.86 4.09
N ALA A 219 -16.94 -5.50 3.16
CA ALA A 219 -18.33 -5.89 3.31
C ALA A 219 -18.45 -7.34 3.84
#